data_4d647e4014c54ee36c17eed469280aa0
#
_entry.id   4d647e4014c54ee36c17eed469280aa0
#
_cell.length_a   1.000
_cell.length_b   1.000
_cell.length_c   1.000
_cell.angle_alpha   90.00
_cell.angle_beta   90.00
_cell.angle_gamma   90.00
#
_symmetry.space_group_name_H-M   'P 1'
#
loop_
_entity.id
_entity.type
_entity.pdbx_description
1 polymer ?
#
loop_
_entity_poly.entity_id
_entity_poly.type
_entity_poly.pdbx_seq_one_letter_code
_entity_poly.pdbx_strand_id
1 'polypeptide(L)'
;MPSTNGNDPCDEIRIARNVGTVRCGVSLHAPVTLEELASEFGLRSIKFDEIDSRAGHALAQKILHADLAHAKEVMSKARASELSDEFLKLFGPKARFFTNGNFHQTPRSMSGFTWTPATSATFDTGILIVSGEHCGCLWVEDED
;
A
#
# COMPACT_ATOMS: atom_id res chain seq x y z
N MET A 1 -24.52 5.40 4.31
CA MET A 1 -24.25 6.27 5.48
C MET A 1 -22.80 6.21 5.86
N PRO A 2 -22.11 7.31 5.85
CA PRO A 2 -20.73 7.28 6.31
C PRO A 2 -20.67 6.89 7.77
N SER A 3 -19.51 6.44 8.19
CA SER A 3 -19.29 6.11 9.59
C SER A 3 -19.62 7.30 10.46
N THR A 4 -19.99 7.03 11.70
CA THR A 4 -20.38 8.09 12.62
C THR A 4 -19.27 9.11 12.88
N ASN A 5 -18.02 8.68 12.82
CA ASN A 5 -16.90 9.59 12.98
C ASN A 5 -16.48 10.24 11.66
N GLY A 6 -17.08 9.82 10.54
CA GLY A 6 -16.86 10.42 9.24
C GLY A 6 -15.47 10.26 8.65
N ASN A 7 -14.58 9.53 9.30
CA ASN A 7 -13.21 9.42 8.83
C ASN A 7 -13.04 8.32 7.81
N ASP A 8 -12.50 8.70 6.65
CA ASP A 8 -12.06 7.77 5.64
C ASP A 8 -10.78 7.10 6.14
N PRO A 9 -10.65 5.76 6.03
CA PRO A 9 -9.40 5.09 6.42
C PRO A 9 -8.15 5.68 5.77
N CYS A 10 -8.25 6.12 4.51
CA CYS A 10 -7.12 6.76 3.84
C CYS A 10 -6.70 8.07 4.50
N ASP A 11 -7.66 8.86 4.96
CA ASP A 11 -7.35 10.10 5.65
C ASP A 11 -6.64 9.84 6.98
N GLU A 12 -7.11 8.84 7.72
CA GLU A 12 -6.46 8.44 8.97
C GLU A 12 -5.04 7.93 8.72
N ILE A 13 -4.85 7.15 7.66
CA ILE A 13 -3.54 6.64 7.27
C ILE A 13 -2.59 7.80 6.95
N ARG A 14 -3.04 8.78 6.16
CA ARG A 14 -2.20 9.92 5.79
C ARG A 14 -1.78 10.74 7.00
N ILE A 15 -2.69 10.91 7.95
CA ILE A 15 -2.38 11.65 9.18
C ILE A 15 -1.38 10.89 10.04
N ALA A 16 -1.60 9.58 10.22
CA ALA A 16 -0.75 8.76 11.09
C ALA A 16 0.64 8.53 10.49
N ARG A 17 0.71 8.28 9.18
CA ARG A 17 1.99 8.12 8.50
C ARG A 17 2.44 9.47 7.98
N ASN A 18 3.02 10.24 8.86
CA ASN A 18 3.36 11.64 8.63
C ASN A 18 4.76 11.84 8.04
N VAL A 19 5.33 10.82 7.43
CA VAL A 19 6.61 10.91 6.72
C VAL A 19 6.39 10.44 5.29
N GLY A 20 7.19 10.96 4.36
CA GLY A 20 7.08 10.60 2.96
C GLY A 20 5.76 11.03 2.34
N THR A 21 5.40 10.35 1.28
CA THR A 21 4.13 10.57 0.58
C THR A 21 3.31 9.28 0.62
N VAL A 22 2.02 9.40 0.88
CA VAL A 22 1.09 8.27 0.90
C VAL A 22 0.07 8.46 -0.20
N ARG A 23 -0.04 7.45 -1.06
CA ARG A 23 -1.11 7.37 -2.06
C ARG A 23 -2.08 6.31 -1.57
N CYS A 24 -3.28 6.71 -1.24
CA CYS A 24 -4.28 5.81 -0.66
C CYS A 24 -5.64 6.16 -1.22
N GLY A 25 -6.37 5.17 -1.67
CA GLY A 25 -7.71 5.40 -2.16
C GLY A 25 -8.38 4.17 -2.69
N VAL A 26 -9.67 4.32 -2.95
CA VAL A 26 -10.51 3.33 -3.60
C VAL A 26 -10.90 3.90 -4.94
N SER A 27 -10.75 3.11 -6.01
CA SER A 27 -11.15 3.53 -7.34
C SER A 27 -12.68 3.61 -7.41
N LEU A 28 -13.18 4.69 -8.01
CA LEU A 28 -14.61 4.87 -8.21
C LEU A 28 -15.14 4.05 -9.38
N HIS A 29 -14.24 3.56 -10.21
CA HIS A 29 -14.58 2.77 -11.39
C HIS A 29 -13.82 1.46 -11.36
N ALA A 30 -14.42 0.41 -11.88
CA ALA A 30 -13.71 -0.86 -12.03
C ALA A 30 -12.70 -0.72 -13.18
N PRO A 31 -11.39 -0.66 -12.92
CA PRO A 31 -10.41 -0.57 -13.99
C PRO A 31 -10.33 -1.89 -14.75
N VAL A 32 -10.04 -1.80 -16.05
CA VAL A 32 -9.92 -2.97 -16.89
C VAL A 32 -8.57 -3.65 -16.69
N THR A 33 -7.51 -2.86 -16.41
CA THR A 33 -6.15 -3.37 -16.27
C THR A 33 -5.48 -2.81 -15.02
N LEU A 34 -4.40 -3.47 -14.60
CA LEU A 34 -3.56 -2.94 -13.52
C LEU A 34 -2.92 -1.61 -13.88
N GLU A 35 -2.59 -1.42 -15.17
CA GLU A 35 -2.00 -0.18 -15.64
C GLU A 35 -2.97 0.97 -15.46
N GLU A 36 -4.24 0.75 -15.75
CA GLU A 36 -5.26 1.79 -15.53
C GLU A 36 -5.40 2.11 -14.04
N LEU A 37 -5.40 1.10 -13.20
CA LEU A 37 -5.48 1.31 -11.75
C LEU A 37 -4.25 2.08 -11.26
N ALA A 38 -3.07 1.67 -11.68
CA ALA A 38 -1.83 2.35 -11.31
C ALA A 38 -1.85 3.82 -11.76
N SER A 39 -2.28 4.06 -13.00
CA SER A 39 -2.37 5.41 -13.54
C SER A 39 -3.32 6.30 -12.75
N GLU A 40 -4.41 5.75 -12.29
CA GLU A 40 -5.37 6.50 -11.47
C GLU A 40 -4.73 7.07 -10.21
N PHE A 41 -3.75 6.36 -9.64
CA PHE A 41 -3.05 6.79 -8.44
C PHE A 41 -1.69 7.42 -8.73
N GLY A 42 -1.41 7.71 -10.00
CA GLY A 42 -0.20 8.40 -10.39
C GLY A 42 1.05 7.53 -10.41
N LEU A 43 0.88 6.22 -10.43
CA LEU A 43 2.01 5.29 -10.53
C LEU A 43 2.38 5.05 -11.98
N ARG A 44 3.66 4.75 -12.21
CA ARG A 44 4.16 4.42 -13.54
C ARG A 44 3.60 3.08 -14.02
N SER A 45 3.52 2.94 -15.34
CA SER A 45 3.16 1.68 -15.94
C SER A 45 4.36 0.74 -15.90
N ILE A 46 4.35 -0.16 -14.95
CA ILE A 46 5.40 -1.17 -14.76
C ILE A 46 4.73 -2.53 -14.67
N LYS A 47 5.53 -3.59 -14.65
CA LYS A 47 5.01 -4.92 -14.38
C LYS A 47 4.86 -5.08 -12.87
N PHE A 48 3.63 -5.26 -12.41
CA PHE A 48 3.35 -5.55 -11.02
C PHE A 48 3.26 -7.05 -10.82
N ASP A 49 3.76 -7.54 -9.70
CA ASP A 49 3.73 -8.96 -9.36
C ASP A 49 2.62 -9.23 -8.37
N GLU A 50 1.87 -10.29 -8.60
CA GLU A 50 0.84 -10.68 -7.66
C GLU A 50 1.46 -11.35 -6.45
N ILE A 51 0.98 -10.97 -5.25
CA ILE A 51 1.36 -11.61 -4.00
C ILE A 51 0.09 -12.15 -3.34
N ASP A 52 0.24 -13.13 -2.46
CA ASP A 52 -0.93 -13.71 -1.81
C ASP A 52 -1.51 -12.75 -0.77
N SER A 53 -2.70 -13.06 -0.28
CA SER A 53 -3.42 -12.21 0.66
C SER A 53 -2.61 -11.97 1.93
N ARG A 54 -1.96 -12.99 2.46
CA ARG A 54 -1.15 -12.86 3.67
C ARG A 54 0.00 -11.89 3.46
N ALA A 55 0.69 -12.01 2.33
CA ALA A 55 1.78 -11.10 2.00
C ALA A 55 1.28 -9.68 1.78
N GLY A 56 0.11 -9.53 1.15
CA GLY A 56 -0.50 -8.22 0.95
C GLY A 56 -0.82 -7.51 2.25
N HIS A 57 -1.42 -8.23 3.19
CA HIS A 57 -1.71 -7.68 4.52
C HIS A 57 -0.43 -7.34 5.29
N ALA A 58 0.56 -8.22 5.23
CA ALA A 58 1.84 -7.99 5.90
C ALA A 58 2.55 -6.77 5.33
N LEU A 59 2.54 -6.60 4.01
CA LEU A 59 3.16 -5.45 3.38
C LEU A 59 2.44 -4.15 3.76
N ALA A 60 1.11 -4.15 3.75
CA ALA A 60 0.34 -2.97 4.15
C ALA A 60 0.72 -2.53 5.57
N GLN A 61 0.79 -3.47 6.50
CA GLN A 61 1.17 -3.16 7.87
C GLN A 61 2.60 -2.64 7.94
N LYS A 62 3.52 -3.27 7.22
CA LYS A 62 4.94 -2.91 7.24
C LYS A 62 5.19 -1.49 6.75
N ILE A 63 4.57 -1.10 5.65
CA ILE A 63 4.80 0.22 5.08
C ILE A 63 4.18 1.35 5.91
N LEU A 64 3.19 1.03 6.74
CA LEU A 64 2.65 2.01 7.68
C LEU A 64 3.50 2.09 8.94
N HIS A 65 4.03 0.95 9.39
CA HIS A 65 4.79 0.88 10.63
C HIS A 65 6.13 1.61 10.56
N ALA A 66 6.86 1.47 9.45
CA ALA A 66 8.21 1.98 9.35
C ALA A 66 8.48 2.60 7.97
N ASP A 67 9.42 3.54 7.91
CA ASP A 67 9.82 4.11 6.64
C ASP A 67 10.68 3.13 5.84
N LEU A 68 10.71 3.31 4.53
CA LEU A 68 11.43 2.38 3.64
C LEU A 68 12.94 2.62 3.63
N ALA A 69 13.35 3.86 3.84
CA ALA A 69 14.76 4.24 3.70
C ALA A 69 15.61 3.74 4.85
N HIS A 70 15.10 3.82 6.08
CA HIS A 70 15.88 3.55 7.29
C HIS A 70 15.22 2.57 8.23
N ALA A 71 14.04 2.06 7.90
CA ALA A 71 13.24 1.18 8.74
C ALA A 71 12.96 1.80 10.12
N LYS A 72 12.87 3.12 10.18
CA LYS A 72 12.52 3.81 11.42
C LYS A 72 11.03 3.71 11.68
N GLU A 73 10.67 3.47 12.94
CA GLU A 73 9.27 3.38 13.32
C GLU A 73 8.56 4.71 13.10
N VAL A 74 7.47 4.67 12.36
CA VAL A 74 6.60 5.80 12.09
C VAL A 74 5.40 5.77 13.04
N MET A 75 4.89 4.59 13.27
CA MET A 75 3.80 4.35 14.21
C MET A 75 3.96 2.96 14.81
N SER A 76 3.28 2.67 15.91
CA SER A 76 3.35 1.36 16.52
C SER A 76 2.82 0.28 15.57
N LYS A 77 3.27 -0.96 15.77
CA LYS A 77 2.76 -2.10 15.00
C LYS A 77 1.26 -2.26 15.20
N ALA A 78 0.77 -2.03 16.43
CA ALA A 78 -0.66 -2.13 16.72
C ALA A 78 -1.46 -1.11 15.92
N ARG A 79 -0.97 0.12 15.83
CA ARG A 79 -1.65 1.17 15.06
C ARG A 79 -1.60 0.87 13.56
N ALA A 80 -0.46 0.42 13.07
CA ALA A 80 -0.30 0.05 11.67
C ALA A 80 -1.25 -1.08 11.29
N SER A 81 -1.36 -2.08 12.16
CA SER A 81 -2.27 -3.21 11.95
C SER A 81 -3.73 -2.74 11.91
N GLU A 82 -4.11 -1.89 12.86
CA GLU A 82 -5.48 -1.37 12.94
C GLU A 82 -5.85 -0.60 11.66
N LEU A 83 -4.98 0.32 11.25
CA LEU A 83 -5.25 1.15 10.06
C LEU A 83 -5.26 0.34 8.78
N SER A 84 -4.31 -0.57 8.61
CA SER A 84 -4.26 -1.40 7.41
C SER A 84 -5.46 -2.33 7.34
N ASP A 85 -5.87 -2.92 8.45
CA ASP A 85 -7.03 -3.80 8.49
C ASP A 85 -8.31 -3.05 8.13
N GLU A 86 -8.50 -1.85 8.66
CA GLU A 86 -9.67 -1.03 8.33
C GLU A 86 -9.73 -0.72 6.85
N PHE A 87 -8.60 -0.36 6.25
CA PHE A 87 -8.56 -0.06 4.83
C PHE A 87 -8.84 -1.32 4.00
N LEU A 88 -8.18 -2.42 4.32
CA LEU A 88 -8.28 -3.64 3.51
C LEU A 88 -9.66 -4.31 3.61
N LYS A 89 -10.41 -4.07 4.68
CA LYS A 89 -11.79 -4.55 4.78
C LYS A 89 -12.67 -4.06 3.65
N LEU A 90 -12.35 -2.91 3.08
CA LEU A 90 -13.15 -2.33 2.01
C LEU A 90 -13.21 -3.21 0.75
N PHE A 91 -12.24 -4.10 0.59
CA PHE A 91 -12.08 -4.89 -0.62
C PHE A 91 -12.59 -6.33 -0.49
N GLY A 92 -12.89 -6.77 0.72
CA GLY A 92 -13.44 -8.10 0.97
C GLY A 92 -12.41 -9.21 0.98
N PRO A 93 -12.84 -10.45 1.28
CA PRO A 93 -11.93 -11.57 1.52
C PRO A 93 -11.30 -12.16 0.25
N LYS A 94 -11.83 -11.83 -0.92
CA LYS A 94 -11.35 -12.36 -2.19
C LYS A 94 -10.46 -11.39 -2.94
N ALA A 95 -10.02 -10.32 -2.28
CA ALA A 95 -9.17 -9.33 -2.93
C ALA A 95 -7.83 -9.93 -3.34
N ARG A 96 -7.32 -9.45 -4.47
CA ARG A 96 -6.01 -9.82 -4.97
C ARG A 96 -5.07 -8.64 -4.81
N PHE A 97 -3.80 -8.92 -4.56
CA PHE A 97 -2.81 -7.89 -4.23
C PHE A 97 -1.63 -7.95 -5.19
N PHE A 98 -1.17 -6.78 -5.61
CA PHE A 98 -0.05 -6.64 -6.55
C PHE A 98 0.93 -5.60 -6.03
N THR A 99 2.22 -5.87 -6.21
CA THR A 99 3.27 -4.98 -5.72
C THR A 99 4.41 -4.89 -6.72
N ASN A 100 5.40 -4.05 -6.42
CA ASN A 100 6.50 -3.76 -7.34
C ASN A 100 7.84 -4.39 -6.94
N GLY A 101 7.84 -5.24 -5.92
CA GLY A 101 9.11 -5.81 -5.44
C GLY A 101 8.89 -6.78 -4.30
N ASN A 102 9.91 -6.92 -3.46
CA ASN A 102 9.92 -7.92 -2.41
C ASN A 102 9.92 -7.37 -0.99
N PHE A 103 9.45 -6.13 -0.79
CA PHE A 103 9.40 -5.55 0.56
C PHE A 103 8.53 -6.36 1.54
N HIS A 104 7.62 -7.17 1.03
CA HIS A 104 6.80 -8.05 1.86
C HIS A 104 7.59 -9.22 2.47
N GLN A 105 8.80 -9.46 2.00
CA GLN A 105 9.66 -10.52 2.51
C GLN A 105 10.61 -9.98 3.56
N THR A 106 11.16 -10.88 4.39
CA THR A 106 12.21 -10.52 5.32
C THR A 106 13.54 -10.90 4.67
N PRO A 107 14.36 -9.94 4.25
CA PRO A 107 15.62 -10.26 3.59
C PRO A 107 16.63 -10.83 4.58
N ARG A 108 17.55 -11.66 4.09
CA ARG A 108 18.62 -12.21 4.91
C ARG A 108 19.74 -11.22 5.13
N SER A 109 19.80 -10.18 4.32
CA SER A 109 20.84 -9.14 4.39
C SER A 109 20.21 -7.78 4.15
N MET A 110 20.98 -6.74 4.50
CA MET A 110 20.55 -5.35 4.30
C MET A 110 20.29 -5.01 2.82
N SER A 111 20.93 -5.73 1.92
CA SER A 111 20.78 -5.48 0.48
C SER A 111 19.74 -6.39 -0.17
N GLY A 112 18.89 -7.05 0.65
CA GLY A 112 17.95 -8.04 0.13
C GLY A 112 16.69 -7.50 -0.52
N PHE A 113 16.38 -6.20 -0.38
CA PHE A 113 15.20 -5.63 -1.00
C PHE A 113 15.46 -5.22 -2.44
N THR A 114 14.58 -5.64 -3.34
CA THR A 114 14.60 -5.21 -4.73
C THR A 114 13.19 -4.78 -5.13
N TRP A 115 13.11 -3.80 -6.00
CA TRP A 115 11.82 -3.33 -6.49
C TRP A 115 12.00 -2.60 -7.81
N THR A 116 10.93 -2.52 -8.59
CA THR A 116 10.87 -1.71 -9.79
C THR A 116 10.20 -0.39 -9.43
N PRO A 117 10.87 0.76 -9.58
CA PRO A 117 10.28 2.03 -9.19
C PRO A 117 8.97 2.32 -9.93
N ALA A 118 7.95 2.65 -9.18
CA ALA A 118 6.65 3.06 -9.72
C ALA A 118 6.45 4.56 -9.62
N THR A 119 7.37 5.27 -8.97
CA THR A 119 7.35 6.73 -8.82
C THR A 119 8.76 7.27 -9.00
N SER A 120 8.91 8.59 -8.89
CA SER A 120 10.23 9.23 -8.92
C SER A 120 10.94 9.27 -7.56
N ALA A 121 10.30 8.76 -6.52
CA ALA A 121 10.90 8.73 -5.18
C ALA A 121 12.09 7.78 -5.14
N THR A 122 12.98 7.99 -4.17
CA THR A 122 14.13 7.11 -3.96
C THR A 122 13.67 5.71 -3.59
N PHE A 123 12.68 5.61 -2.72
CA PHE A 123 12.08 4.34 -2.33
C PHE A 123 10.57 4.41 -2.51
N ASP A 124 9.98 3.41 -3.14
CA ASP A 124 8.53 3.32 -3.22
C ASP A 124 8.08 1.87 -3.25
N THR A 125 7.01 1.60 -2.55
CA THR A 125 6.31 0.32 -2.63
C THR A 125 4.92 0.46 -2.03
N GLY A 126 4.14 -0.57 -2.25
CA GLY A 126 2.81 -0.66 -1.72
C GLY A 126 2.05 -1.79 -2.37
N ILE A 127 0.74 -1.68 -2.35
CA ILE A 127 -0.14 -2.67 -2.95
C ILE A 127 -1.18 -1.99 -3.83
N LEU A 128 -1.42 -2.59 -4.98
CA LEU A 128 -2.63 -2.37 -5.76
C LEU A 128 -3.57 -3.50 -5.40
N ILE A 129 -4.84 -3.19 -5.19
CA ILE A 129 -5.83 -4.12 -4.68
C ILE A 129 -6.94 -4.26 -5.71
N VAL A 130 -7.24 -5.50 -6.10
CA VAL A 130 -8.30 -5.78 -7.07
C VAL A 130 -9.29 -6.75 -6.45
N SER A 131 -10.53 -6.35 -6.38
CA SER A 131 -11.62 -7.23 -5.97
C SER A 131 -12.77 -7.13 -6.97
N GLY A 132 -13.79 -7.98 -6.78
CA GLY A 132 -14.91 -8.00 -7.71
C GLY A 132 -15.71 -6.71 -7.76
N GLU A 133 -15.72 -5.94 -6.68
CA GLU A 133 -16.51 -4.73 -6.58
C GLU A 133 -15.68 -3.47 -6.52
N HIS A 134 -14.49 -3.56 -5.91
CA HIS A 134 -13.65 -2.40 -5.67
C HIS A 134 -12.21 -2.68 -5.98
N CYS A 135 -11.52 -1.65 -6.46
CA CYS A 135 -10.08 -1.67 -6.63
C CYS A 135 -9.52 -0.49 -5.87
N GLY A 136 -8.27 -0.57 -5.49
CA GLY A 136 -7.65 0.50 -4.72
C GLY A 136 -6.15 0.43 -4.68
N CYS A 137 -5.59 1.36 -3.92
CA CYS A 137 -4.15 1.53 -3.83
C CYS A 137 -3.77 1.97 -2.42
N LEU A 138 -2.70 1.39 -1.91
CA LEU A 138 -2.00 1.91 -0.73
C LEU A 138 -0.52 1.85 -1.06
N TRP A 139 0.06 3.01 -1.33
CA TRP A 139 1.43 3.14 -1.81
C TRP A 139 2.15 4.22 -1.02
N VAL A 140 3.41 3.99 -0.68
CA VAL A 140 4.22 4.97 0.04
C VAL A 140 5.48 5.29 -0.73
N GLU A 141 5.93 6.53 -0.59
CA GLU A 141 7.15 7.06 -1.19
C GLU A 141 7.99 7.66 -0.08
N ASP A 142 9.25 7.22 0.02
CA ASP A 142 10.16 7.74 1.03
C ASP A 142 11.47 8.17 0.39
N GLU A 143 12.09 9.19 0.95
CA GLU A 143 13.38 9.67 0.52
C GLU A 143 14.46 9.30 1.53
N ASP A 144 15.67 9.25 1.04
CA ASP A 144 16.83 8.90 1.86
C ASP A 144 17.20 10.06 2.81
#